data_e58595d867adfbe07e97511799e51135
#
_entry.id   e58595d867adfbe07e97511799e51135
#
_cell.length_a   1.000
_cell.length_b   1.000
_cell.length_c   1.000
_cell.angle_alpha   90.00
_cell.angle_beta   90.00
_cell.angle_gamma   90.00
#
_symmetry.space_group_name_H-M   'P 1'
#
loop_
_entity.id
_entity.type
_entity.pdbx_description
1 polymer ?
#
loop_
_entity_poly.entity_id
_entity_poly.type
_entity_poly.pdbx_seq_one_letter_code
_entity_poly.pdbx_strand_id
1 'polypeptide(L)'
;NRLEVAATENTVATPRTARIVLTATTSLGTANATLLITQNSKPEGGVGETWTYTFKSADKDKIAAGLTVNGLTWTASKAPTAFDQNNRGLSWSKPSGVTIKTSDYTGGIKKITLVMSANTANLSTVNATVGGQALGETISLAIKNNQEYVVESETPLSGEIVLTLNTESGGKSLMIKTITIN
;
A
#
# COMPACT_ATOMS: atom_id res chain seq x y z
N ASN A 1 35.93 -19.65 -7.52
CA ASN A 1 35.19 -20.00 -6.32
C ASN A 1 34.13 -18.92 -6.05
N ARG A 2 32.91 -19.31 -5.76
CA ARG A 2 31.76 -18.42 -5.50
C ARG A 2 31.13 -18.83 -4.18
N LEU A 3 30.84 -17.86 -3.31
CA LEU A 3 30.02 -18.05 -2.12
C LEU A 3 28.60 -17.61 -2.48
N GLU A 4 27.62 -18.47 -2.30
CA GLU A 4 26.20 -18.13 -2.38
C GLU A 4 25.62 -18.12 -0.97
N VAL A 5 24.90 -17.05 -0.65
CA VAL A 5 24.20 -16.91 0.63
C VAL A 5 22.72 -16.74 0.34
N ALA A 6 21.92 -17.70 0.80
CA ALA A 6 20.48 -17.64 0.75
C ALA A 6 19.92 -17.32 2.15
N ALA A 7 18.92 -16.46 2.24
CA ALA A 7 18.22 -16.18 3.45
C ALA A 7 16.70 -16.31 3.23
N THR A 8 16.01 -16.87 4.21
CA THR A 8 14.53 -16.82 4.25
C THR A 8 14.07 -15.40 4.57
N GLU A 9 12.85 -15.07 4.18
CA GLU A 9 12.25 -13.76 4.46
C GLU A 9 12.36 -13.40 5.96
N ASN A 10 12.68 -12.14 6.24
CA ASN A 10 12.64 -11.64 7.61
C ASN A 10 11.18 -11.26 7.94
N THR A 11 10.51 -12.09 8.73
CA THR A 11 9.11 -11.92 9.12
C THR A 11 8.92 -11.11 10.40
N VAL A 12 10.01 -10.61 11.00
CA VAL A 12 9.95 -9.81 12.24
C VAL A 12 10.25 -8.34 11.98
N ALA A 13 9.72 -7.47 12.85
CA ALA A 13 9.80 -6.01 12.80
C ALA A 13 11.22 -5.44 12.90
N THR A 14 12.16 -6.21 13.41
CA THR A 14 13.53 -5.74 13.59
C THR A 14 14.45 -6.29 12.50
N PRO A 15 15.42 -5.49 12.02
CA PRO A 15 16.47 -6.00 11.16
C PRO A 15 17.21 -7.16 11.85
N ARG A 16 17.54 -8.19 11.10
CA ARG A 16 18.40 -9.27 11.60
C ARG A 16 19.74 -9.25 10.87
N THR A 17 20.79 -9.52 11.64
CA THR A 17 22.16 -9.51 11.12
C THR A 17 22.79 -10.87 11.29
N ALA A 18 23.40 -11.39 10.25
CA ALA A 18 24.23 -12.59 10.26
C ALA A 18 25.69 -12.22 10.01
N ARG A 19 26.58 -12.86 10.77
CA ARG A 19 28.02 -12.76 10.59
C ARG A 19 28.53 -14.08 10.01
N ILE A 20 29.16 -14.00 8.85
CA ILE A 20 29.85 -15.14 8.22
C ILE A 20 31.34 -14.91 8.37
N VAL A 21 32.04 -15.87 8.95
CA VAL A 21 33.51 -15.86 9.01
C VAL A 21 34.02 -16.86 7.99
N LEU A 22 34.78 -16.39 7.02
CA LEU A 22 35.48 -17.21 6.05
C LEU A 22 36.89 -17.42 6.54
N THR A 23 37.30 -18.67 6.70
CA THR A 23 38.64 -19.05 7.15
C THR A 23 39.36 -19.76 5.99
N ALA A 24 40.52 -19.26 5.63
CA ALA A 24 41.43 -19.92 4.69
C ALA A 24 42.67 -20.36 5.45
N THR A 25 43.01 -21.65 5.40
CA THR A 25 44.18 -22.21 6.04
C THR A 25 45.14 -22.76 4.96
N THR A 26 46.39 -22.39 5.02
CA THR A 26 47.46 -22.84 4.16
C THR A 26 48.65 -23.31 5.00
N SER A 27 49.67 -23.87 4.38
CA SER A 27 50.93 -24.21 5.06
C SER A 27 51.67 -22.99 5.62
N LEU A 28 51.31 -21.80 5.19
CA LEU A 28 51.90 -20.52 5.63
C LEU A 28 51.11 -19.84 6.75
N GLY A 29 49.93 -20.36 7.12
CA GLY A 29 49.09 -19.83 8.19
C GLY A 29 47.60 -19.79 7.85
N THR A 30 46.86 -19.19 8.75
CA THR A 30 45.38 -19.05 8.65
C THR A 30 45.00 -17.56 8.49
N ALA A 31 44.15 -17.26 7.51
CA ALA A 31 43.58 -15.96 7.29
C ALA A 31 42.04 -16.02 7.46
N ASN A 32 41.46 -15.00 8.09
CA ASN A 32 40.02 -14.87 8.29
C ASN A 32 39.47 -13.61 7.59
N ALA A 33 38.33 -13.74 6.93
CA ALA A 33 37.54 -12.61 6.46
C ALA A 33 36.14 -12.69 7.06
N THR A 34 35.60 -11.53 7.46
CA THR A 34 34.24 -11.44 8.02
C THR A 34 33.33 -10.72 7.06
N LEU A 35 32.23 -11.36 6.72
CA LEU A 35 31.12 -10.75 5.97
C LEU A 35 29.95 -10.54 6.92
N LEU A 36 29.50 -9.29 7.03
CA LEU A 36 28.29 -8.94 7.77
C LEU A 36 27.14 -8.76 6.76
N ILE A 37 26.07 -9.52 6.96
CA ILE A 37 24.86 -9.46 6.14
C ILE A 37 23.74 -8.94 7.01
N THR A 38 23.15 -7.82 6.62
CA THR A 38 21.96 -7.27 7.30
C THR A 38 20.76 -7.48 6.38
N GLN A 39 19.76 -8.18 6.89
CA GLN A 39 18.45 -8.28 6.27
C GLN A 39 17.53 -7.30 6.98
N ASN A 40 17.04 -6.31 6.24
CA ASN A 40 16.10 -5.34 6.79
C ASN A 40 14.84 -6.05 7.30
N SER A 41 14.20 -5.44 8.29
CA SER A 41 12.86 -5.85 8.69
C SER A 41 11.91 -5.76 7.50
N LYS A 42 10.94 -6.66 7.44
CA LYS A 42 9.74 -6.40 6.63
C LYS A 42 9.12 -5.12 7.20
N PRO A 43 8.68 -4.17 6.35
CA PRO A 43 7.94 -3.02 6.88
C PRO A 43 6.73 -3.55 7.67
N GLU A 44 6.80 -3.45 8.99
CA GLU A 44 5.64 -3.76 9.82
C GLU A 44 4.69 -2.57 9.80
N GLY A 45 3.53 -2.78 9.16
CA GLY A 45 2.34 -2.21 9.76
C GLY A 45 2.00 -3.07 10.97
N GLY A 46 2.62 -2.82 12.13
CA GLY A 46 2.27 -3.49 13.38
C GLY A 46 0.81 -3.21 13.72
N VAL A 47 0.15 -4.14 14.42
CA VAL A 47 -1.18 -3.86 14.99
C VAL A 47 -1.04 -2.59 15.84
N GLY A 48 -1.58 -1.45 15.33
CA GLY A 48 -1.53 -0.16 16.00
C GLY A 48 -0.62 0.90 15.34
N GLU A 49 0.19 0.59 14.32
CA GLU A 49 0.91 1.62 13.57
C GLU A 49 0.05 2.18 12.45
N THR A 50 -0.07 3.51 12.43
CA THR A 50 -0.81 4.22 11.40
C THR A 50 0.09 4.44 10.18
N TRP A 51 -0.30 3.90 9.03
CA TRP A 51 0.30 4.25 7.75
C TRP A 51 -0.57 5.30 7.04
N THR A 52 0.04 6.38 6.56
CA THR A 52 -0.68 7.43 5.84
C THR A 52 0.09 7.88 4.61
N TYR A 53 -0.62 8.07 3.51
CA TYR A 53 -0.08 8.68 2.31
C TYR A 53 -1.08 9.63 1.64
N THR A 54 -0.59 10.82 1.29
CA THR A 54 -1.32 11.81 0.49
C THR A 54 -0.73 11.84 -0.92
N PHE A 55 -1.55 11.49 -1.91
CA PHE A 55 -1.14 11.43 -3.32
C PHE A 55 -0.73 12.80 -3.85
N LYS A 56 0.29 12.79 -4.70
CA LYS A 56 0.89 13.95 -5.36
C LYS A 56 0.67 13.86 -6.87
N SER A 57 0.84 14.97 -7.58
CA SER A 57 0.68 15.01 -9.04
C SER A 57 1.61 14.03 -9.77
N ALA A 58 2.83 13.84 -9.27
CA ALA A 58 3.80 12.90 -9.84
C ALA A 58 3.43 11.42 -9.70
N ASP A 59 2.46 11.08 -8.86
CA ASP A 59 2.03 9.70 -8.61
C ASP A 59 1.08 9.19 -9.70
N LYS A 60 0.45 10.12 -10.43
CA LYS A 60 -0.50 9.82 -11.49
C LYS A 60 0.05 8.84 -12.54
N ASP A 61 1.28 9.08 -12.96
CA ASP A 61 1.90 8.30 -14.04
C ASP A 61 2.60 7.02 -13.52
N LYS A 62 2.69 6.87 -12.20
CA LYS A 62 3.41 5.75 -11.55
C LYS A 62 2.49 4.67 -11.01
N ILE A 63 1.32 5.02 -10.47
CA ILE A 63 0.50 4.09 -9.68
C ILE A 63 0.01 2.87 -10.50
N ALA A 64 -0.17 2.99 -11.79
CA ALA A 64 -0.57 1.85 -12.62
C ALA A 64 0.57 0.84 -12.83
N ALA A 65 1.83 1.29 -12.78
CA ALA A 65 3.02 0.45 -12.90
C ALA A 65 3.59 -0.01 -11.55
N GLY A 66 3.11 0.58 -10.46
CA GLY A 66 3.59 0.34 -9.10
C GLY A 66 4.20 1.60 -8.48
N LEU A 67 3.50 2.19 -7.53
CA LEU A 67 3.93 3.34 -6.76
C LEU A 67 4.39 2.89 -5.37
N THR A 68 5.70 2.88 -5.12
CA THR A 68 6.23 2.55 -3.79
C THR A 68 6.38 3.83 -2.96
N VAL A 69 5.66 3.88 -1.84
CA VAL A 69 5.65 5.02 -0.91
C VAL A 69 5.52 4.52 0.53
N ASN A 70 6.36 5.07 1.42
CA ASN A 70 6.36 4.71 2.85
C ASN A 70 6.39 3.19 3.09
N GLY A 71 7.19 2.45 2.28
CA GLY A 71 7.36 1.01 2.41
C GLY A 71 6.28 0.14 1.76
N LEU A 72 5.19 0.70 1.25
CA LEU A 72 4.14 -0.04 0.55
C LEU A 72 4.15 0.27 -0.95
N THR A 73 3.96 -0.76 -1.78
CA THR A 73 3.78 -0.61 -3.22
C THR A 73 2.29 -0.70 -3.57
N TRP A 74 1.77 0.38 -4.11
CA TRP A 74 0.40 0.48 -4.56
C TRP A 74 0.29 0.34 -6.07
N THR A 75 -0.66 -0.43 -6.54
CA THR A 75 -0.97 -0.57 -7.97
C THR A 75 -2.43 -0.23 -8.24
N ALA A 76 -2.69 0.43 -9.36
CA ALA A 76 -4.04 0.66 -9.85
C ALA A 76 -4.27 -0.14 -11.13
N SER A 77 -5.43 -0.81 -11.26
CA SER A 77 -5.80 -1.59 -12.45
C SER A 77 -5.97 -0.73 -13.71
N LYS A 78 -6.14 0.59 -13.52
CA LYS A 78 -6.22 1.60 -14.57
C LYS A 78 -5.53 2.88 -14.10
N ALA A 79 -4.73 3.48 -14.97
CA ALA A 79 -4.09 4.77 -14.66
C ALA A 79 -5.14 5.87 -14.39
N PRO A 80 -4.87 6.76 -13.43
CA PRO A 80 -5.68 7.96 -13.25
C PRO A 80 -5.68 8.81 -14.51
N THR A 81 -6.80 9.43 -14.82
CA THR A 81 -6.92 10.32 -15.98
C THR A 81 -6.30 11.70 -15.73
N ALA A 82 -6.25 12.12 -14.46
CA ALA A 82 -5.68 13.40 -14.06
C ALA A 82 -5.24 13.38 -12.58
N PHE A 83 -4.44 14.38 -12.18
CA PHE A 83 -4.38 14.86 -10.81
C PHE A 83 -5.25 16.10 -10.73
N ASP A 84 -6.18 16.15 -9.78
CA ASP A 84 -7.15 17.23 -9.72
C ASP A 84 -6.52 18.54 -9.26
N GLN A 85 -6.73 19.61 -10.05
CA GLN A 85 -6.12 20.93 -9.83
C GLN A 85 -6.58 21.61 -8.53
N ASN A 86 -7.75 21.22 -7.98
CA ASN A 86 -8.22 21.69 -6.69
C ASN A 86 -7.66 20.87 -5.52
N ASN A 87 -6.54 20.17 -5.73
CA ASN A 87 -5.87 19.34 -4.73
C ASN A 87 -6.78 18.25 -4.13
N ARG A 88 -7.64 17.65 -4.97
CA ARG A 88 -8.51 16.53 -4.58
C ARG A 88 -7.88 15.16 -4.85
N GLY A 89 -6.62 15.12 -5.32
CA GLY A 89 -5.81 13.93 -5.50
C GLY A 89 -5.91 13.29 -6.87
N LEU A 90 -5.62 12.00 -6.96
CA LEU A 90 -5.67 11.21 -8.18
C LEU A 90 -7.12 11.04 -8.63
N SER A 91 -7.40 11.31 -9.91
CA SER A 91 -8.74 11.35 -10.49
C SER A 91 -8.92 10.27 -11.55
N TRP A 92 -9.99 9.50 -11.44
CA TRP A 92 -10.47 8.57 -12.47
C TRP A 92 -11.79 9.08 -13.04
N SER A 93 -11.85 9.21 -14.37
CA SER A 93 -13.09 9.58 -15.06
C SER A 93 -13.99 8.35 -15.20
N LYS A 94 -15.18 8.43 -14.62
CA LYS A 94 -16.20 7.36 -14.64
C LYS A 94 -15.61 5.97 -14.36
N PRO A 95 -14.95 5.75 -13.20
CA PRO A 95 -14.39 4.44 -12.90
C PRO A 95 -15.51 3.39 -12.81
N SER A 96 -15.26 2.22 -13.40
CA SER A 96 -16.12 1.04 -13.29
C SER A 96 -15.23 -0.14 -12.95
N GLY A 97 -15.28 -0.58 -11.69
CA GLY A 97 -14.44 -1.65 -11.17
C GLY A 97 -12.94 -1.34 -11.15
N VAL A 98 -12.54 -0.06 -11.11
CA VAL A 98 -11.12 0.28 -10.98
C VAL A 98 -10.64 -0.09 -9.59
N THR A 99 -9.61 -0.90 -9.50
CA THR A 99 -9.01 -1.30 -8.23
C THR A 99 -7.71 -0.56 -7.95
N ILE A 100 -7.49 -0.21 -6.69
CA ILE A 100 -6.22 0.26 -6.14
C ILE A 100 -5.84 -0.69 -5.02
N LYS A 101 -4.65 -1.29 -5.07
CA LYS A 101 -4.30 -2.37 -4.16
C LYS A 101 -2.85 -2.37 -3.71
N THR A 102 -2.61 -2.97 -2.54
CA THR A 102 -1.29 -3.32 -2.01
C THR A 102 -1.35 -4.64 -1.24
N SER A 103 -0.31 -5.46 -1.39
CA SER A 103 -0.12 -6.70 -0.60
C SER A 103 1.01 -6.56 0.43
N ASP A 104 1.66 -5.41 0.50
CA ASP A 104 2.87 -5.22 1.29
C ASP A 104 2.59 -4.89 2.77
N TYR A 105 1.32 -4.55 3.10
CA TYR A 105 0.94 -4.29 4.49
C TYR A 105 0.73 -5.62 5.24
N THR A 106 1.51 -5.84 6.29
CA THR A 106 1.53 -7.12 7.02
C THR A 106 0.83 -7.09 8.37
N GLY A 107 0.38 -5.92 8.82
CA GLY A 107 -0.37 -5.76 10.07
C GLY A 107 -1.81 -6.21 9.97
N GLY A 108 -2.45 -6.41 11.13
CA GLY A 108 -3.90 -6.55 11.21
C GLY A 108 -4.57 -5.20 10.98
N ILE A 109 -5.46 -5.13 10.02
CA ILE A 109 -6.16 -3.91 9.59
C ILE A 109 -7.54 -3.90 10.21
N LYS A 110 -7.83 -2.89 11.03
CA LYS A 110 -9.16 -2.65 11.57
C LYS A 110 -9.89 -1.52 10.88
N LYS A 111 -9.13 -0.56 10.36
CA LYS A 111 -9.71 0.66 9.83
C LYS A 111 -8.92 1.22 8.66
N ILE A 112 -9.62 1.64 7.62
CA ILE A 112 -9.05 2.47 6.55
C ILE A 112 -9.84 3.76 6.48
N THR A 113 -9.13 4.88 6.53
CA THR A 113 -9.68 6.22 6.34
C THR A 113 -9.27 6.73 4.97
N LEU A 114 -10.23 7.19 4.18
CA LEU A 114 -10.04 7.70 2.84
C LEU A 114 -10.48 9.16 2.77
N VAL A 115 -9.61 10.05 2.27
CA VAL A 115 -10.02 11.40 1.89
C VAL A 115 -10.34 11.38 0.41
N MET A 116 -11.62 11.57 0.07
CA MET A 116 -12.13 11.39 -1.28
C MET A 116 -13.03 12.54 -1.72
N SER A 117 -13.24 12.62 -3.03
CA SER A 117 -14.14 13.56 -3.69
C SER A 117 -14.80 12.92 -4.90
N ALA A 118 -16.00 13.38 -5.24
CA ALA A 118 -16.65 13.03 -6.50
C ALA A 118 -17.19 14.29 -7.18
N ASN A 119 -17.18 14.32 -8.51
CA ASN A 119 -17.75 15.45 -9.28
C ASN A 119 -19.28 15.42 -9.32
N THR A 120 -19.88 14.29 -8.92
CA THR A 120 -21.33 14.14 -8.79
C THR A 120 -21.60 13.39 -7.49
N ALA A 121 -22.36 14.00 -6.60
CA ALA A 121 -22.70 13.40 -5.31
C ALA A 121 -23.59 12.14 -5.49
N ASN A 122 -23.42 11.17 -4.62
CA ASN A 122 -24.23 9.93 -4.54
C ASN A 122 -24.24 9.03 -5.78
N LEU A 123 -23.37 9.27 -6.76
CA LEU A 123 -23.22 8.45 -7.97
C LEU A 123 -21.85 7.77 -8.06
N SER A 124 -21.06 7.86 -7.01
CA SER A 124 -19.77 7.17 -6.93
C SER A 124 -19.65 6.42 -5.62
N THR A 125 -19.11 5.22 -5.69
CA THR A 125 -18.92 4.36 -4.53
C THR A 125 -17.49 3.86 -4.45
N VAL A 126 -17.06 3.57 -3.22
CA VAL A 126 -15.85 2.81 -2.94
C VAL A 126 -16.14 1.72 -1.93
N ASN A 127 -15.60 0.54 -2.17
CA ASN A 127 -15.57 -0.52 -1.16
C ASN A 127 -14.12 -0.96 -0.94
N ALA A 128 -13.84 -1.40 0.28
CA ALA A 128 -12.55 -1.91 0.68
C ALA A 128 -12.67 -3.40 1.05
N THR A 129 -11.70 -4.18 0.61
CA THR A 129 -11.51 -5.56 1.09
C THR A 129 -10.09 -5.76 1.59
N VAL A 130 -9.91 -6.66 2.55
CA VAL A 130 -8.61 -7.09 3.07
C VAL A 130 -8.60 -8.61 3.09
N GLY A 131 -7.62 -9.22 2.40
CA GLY A 131 -7.57 -10.67 2.23
C GLY A 131 -8.83 -11.26 1.58
N GLY A 132 -9.52 -10.48 0.74
CA GLY A 132 -10.76 -10.86 0.09
C GLY A 132 -12.03 -10.71 0.96
N GLN A 133 -11.90 -10.31 2.22
CA GLN A 133 -13.04 -10.04 3.12
C GLN A 133 -13.38 -8.55 3.10
N ALA A 134 -14.66 -8.20 3.17
CA ALA A 134 -15.10 -6.81 3.22
C ALA A 134 -14.61 -6.14 4.52
N LEU A 135 -14.03 -4.96 4.38
CA LEU A 135 -13.70 -4.08 5.49
C LEU A 135 -14.80 -3.00 5.61
N GLY A 136 -15.85 -3.32 6.36
CA GLY A 136 -17.01 -2.44 6.50
C GLY A 136 -17.94 -2.44 5.28
N GLU A 137 -18.83 -1.45 5.25
CA GLU A 137 -19.82 -1.29 4.19
C GLU A 137 -19.26 -0.51 2.99
N THR A 138 -19.94 -0.63 1.85
CA THR A 138 -19.62 0.20 0.67
C THR A 138 -19.98 1.66 0.95
N ILE A 139 -19.02 2.56 0.73
CA ILE A 139 -19.19 3.99 0.92
C ILE A 139 -19.82 4.61 -0.34
N SER A 140 -20.88 5.39 -0.17
CA SER A 140 -21.40 6.30 -1.21
C SER A 140 -20.84 7.71 -0.96
N LEU A 141 -20.23 8.30 -2.00
CA LEU A 141 -19.65 9.63 -1.90
C LEU A 141 -20.74 10.71 -2.02
N ALA A 142 -21.13 11.28 -0.89
CA ALA A 142 -22.22 12.24 -0.80
C ALA A 142 -21.80 13.68 -1.18
N ILE A 143 -20.51 14.02 -1.09
CA ILE A 143 -20.02 15.39 -1.18
C ILE A 143 -18.99 15.53 -2.30
N LYS A 144 -19.00 16.68 -2.98
CA LYS A 144 -18.09 16.99 -4.10
C LYS A 144 -16.70 17.44 -3.68
N ASN A 145 -16.47 17.77 -2.41
CA ASN A 145 -15.19 18.24 -1.88
C ASN A 145 -14.51 17.15 -1.06
N ASN A 146 -13.21 17.32 -0.77
CA ASN A 146 -12.45 16.42 0.09
C ASN A 146 -13.21 16.12 1.38
N GLN A 147 -13.69 14.91 1.51
CA GLN A 147 -14.43 14.38 2.65
C GLN A 147 -13.72 13.15 3.15
N GLU A 148 -13.67 13.02 4.46
CA GLU A 148 -13.17 11.81 5.10
C GLU A 148 -14.26 10.74 5.13
N TYR A 149 -13.91 9.52 4.74
CA TYR A 149 -14.73 8.34 4.79
C TYR A 149 -13.97 7.23 5.52
N VAL A 150 -14.66 6.52 6.37
CA VAL A 150 -14.10 5.45 7.19
C VAL A 150 -14.76 4.14 6.83
N VAL A 151 -13.96 3.10 6.62
CA VAL A 151 -14.37 1.70 6.59
C VAL A 151 -13.65 0.97 7.72
N GLU A 152 -14.38 0.17 8.48
CA GLU A 152 -13.82 -0.50 9.64
C GLU A 152 -14.46 -1.87 9.91
N SER A 153 -13.71 -2.73 10.58
CA SER A 153 -14.11 -4.06 11.02
C SER A 153 -13.90 -4.20 12.53
N GLU A 154 -14.78 -4.93 13.19
CA GLU A 154 -14.64 -5.24 14.63
C GLU A 154 -13.37 -6.04 14.91
N THR A 155 -13.00 -6.95 14.01
CA THR A 155 -11.82 -7.80 14.12
C THR A 155 -10.77 -7.40 13.09
N PRO A 156 -9.47 -7.46 13.44
CA PRO A 156 -8.41 -7.19 12.46
C PRO A 156 -8.46 -8.18 11.31
N LEU A 157 -8.40 -7.68 10.07
CA LEU A 157 -8.25 -8.46 8.86
C LEU A 157 -6.79 -8.41 8.38
N SER A 158 -6.35 -9.43 7.66
CA SER A 158 -4.99 -9.50 7.11
C SER A 158 -5.00 -9.93 5.65
N GLY A 159 -4.00 -9.49 4.89
CA GLY A 159 -3.83 -9.83 3.48
C GLY A 159 -3.87 -8.61 2.55
N GLU A 160 -4.04 -8.86 1.26
CA GLU A 160 -4.08 -7.80 0.24
C GLU A 160 -5.21 -6.80 0.53
N ILE A 161 -4.88 -5.52 0.55
CA ILE A 161 -5.85 -4.43 0.59
C ILE A 161 -6.28 -4.13 -0.85
N VAL A 162 -7.58 -4.11 -1.10
CA VAL A 162 -8.15 -3.71 -2.39
C VAL A 162 -9.24 -2.67 -2.19
N LEU A 163 -9.05 -1.50 -2.77
CA LEU A 163 -10.07 -0.46 -2.88
C LEU A 163 -10.68 -0.53 -4.28
N THR A 164 -11.98 -0.74 -4.38
CA THR A 164 -12.70 -0.80 -5.66
C THR A 164 -13.54 0.45 -5.85
N LEU A 165 -13.28 1.15 -6.95
CA LEU A 165 -13.91 2.41 -7.33
C LEU A 165 -14.97 2.18 -8.40
N ASN A 166 -16.18 2.68 -8.17
CA ASN A 166 -17.27 2.62 -9.13
C ASN A 166 -17.95 3.98 -9.29
N THR A 167 -18.49 4.22 -10.48
CA THR A 167 -19.34 5.36 -10.76
C THR A 167 -20.54 4.90 -11.59
N GLU A 168 -21.72 5.21 -11.13
CA GLU A 168 -22.99 4.89 -11.78
C GLU A 168 -23.25 5.76 -13.01
N SER A 169 -24.28 5.41 -13.77
CA SER A 169 -24.73 6.22 -14.92
C SER A 169 -25.07 7.65 -14.49
N GLY A 170 -24.57 8.63 -15.25
CA GLY A 170 -24.68 10.05 -14.89
C GLY A 170 -23.60 10.58 -13.97
N GLY A 171 -22.84 9.73 -13.29
CA GLY A 171 -21.67 10.11 -12.52
C GLY A 171 -20.51 10.57 -13.40
N LYS A 172 -19.54 11.26 -12.78
CA LYS A 172 -18.36 11.81 -13.46
C LYS A 172 -17.08 11.24 -12.86
N SER A 173 -16.17 12.11 -12.44
CA SER A 173 -14.89 11.68 -11.86
C SER A 173 -15.01 11.41 -10.38
N LEU A 174 -14.23 10.43 -9.91
CA LEU A 174 -13.98 10.14 -8.52
C LEU A 174 -12.50 10.40 -8.24
N MET A 175 -12.17 11.00 -7.09
CA MET A 175 -10.82 11.35 -6.70
C MET A 175 -10.48 10.78 -5.33
N ILE A 176 -9.22 10.32 -5.18
CA ILE A 176 -8.62 9.91 -3.91
C ILE A 176 -7.45 10.82 -3.61
N LYS A 177 -7.50 11.49 -2.46
CA LYS A 177 -6.43 12.36 -1.98
C LYS A 177 -5.50 11.66 -1.00
N THR A 178 -6.06 10.98 0.00
CA THR A 178 -5.28 10.37 1.09
C THR A 178 -5.84 9.00 1.44
N ILE A 179 -4.95 8.07 1.76
CA ILE A 179 -5.26 6.77 2.35
C ILE A 179 -4.54 6.70 3.69
N THR A 180 -5.26 6.33 4.74
CA THR A 180 -4.72 6.02 6.07
C THR A 180 -5.16 4.63 6.48
N ILE A 181 -4.22 3.78 6.95
CA ILE A 181 -4.46 2.41 7.43
C ILE A 181 -4.14 2.38 8.93
N ASN A 182 -5.05 1.79 9.73
CA ASN A 182 -4.89 1.63 11.19
C ASN A 182 -5.22 0.19 11.63
#